data_f57f7820b086dffb626003b9c172818a
#
_entry.id   f57f7820b086dffb626003b9c172818a
#
_cell.length_a   1.000
_cell.length_b   1.000
_cell.length_c   1.000
_cell.angle_alpha   90.00
_cell.angle_beta   90.00
_cell.angle_gamma   90.00
#
_symmetry.space_group_name_H-M   'P 1'
#
loop_
_entity.id
_entity.type
_entity.pdbx_description
1 polymer ?
#
loop_
_entity_poly.entity_id
_entity_poly.type
_entity_poly.pdbx_seq_one_letter_code
_entity_poly.pdbx_strand_id
1 'polypeptide(L)'
;TPPPPPPPPPPAPEVIEVVEDEEEVEETVIESTETNEDEIIEVEEVEIEEEFDDVDVPFAVIEDVPIFPGCEKVAKSERRKCFQEQMNKHIRKNFRYPEIAQEMGIQGRVYVNFIISKDGSISNIRMRGPDKNLEKEAQRIISKLPNMTPGKQRGRAVRVPFSIPITFRLQ
;
A
#
# COMPACT_ATOMS: atom_id res chain seq x y z
N THR A 1 0.54 -61.99 -0.22
CA THR A 1 -0.58 -61.31 -0.87
C THR A 1 -0.10 -60.11 -1.65
N PRO A 2 -0.46 -59.95 -2.91
CA PRO A 2 -0.04 -58.82 -3.70
C PRO A 2 -0.71 -57.52 -3.16
N PRO A 3 -0.03 -56.36 -3.28
CA PRO A 3 -0.60 -55.11 -2.83
C PRO A 3 -1.86 -54.75 -3.63
N PRO A 4 -2.83 -54.07 -3.04
CA PRO A 4 -4.05 -53.69 -3.74
C PRO A 4 -3.72 -52.73 -4.91
N PRO A 5 -4.48 -52.81 -6.01
CA PRO A 5 -4.23 -51.94 -7.14
C PRO A 5 -4.44 -50.46 -6.74
N PRO A 6 -3.68 -49.52 -7.34
CA PRO A 6 -3.85 -48.14 -7.06
C PRO A 6 -5.26 -47.66 -7.44
N PRO A 7 -5.81 -46.71 -6.68
CA PRO A 7 -7.15 -46.17 -7.00
C PRO A 7 -7.16 -45.54 -8.39
N PRO A 8 -8.28 -45.61 -9.11
CA PRO A 8 -8.37 -45.01 -10.43
C PRO A 8 -8.19 -43.49 -10.32
N PRO A 9 -7.58 -42.85 -11.31
CA PRO A 9 -7.44 -41.41 -11.30
C PRO A 9 -8.82 -40.72 -11.32
N PRO A 10 -8.97 -39.60 -10.64
CA PRO A 10 -10.24 -38.89 -10.62
C PRO A 10 -10.66 -38.48 -12.04
N PRO A 11 -11.94 -38.56 -12.37
CA PRO A 11 -12.41 -38.09 -13.66
C PRO A 11 -12.18 -36.61 -13.80
N ALA A 12 -11.49 -36.22 -14.86
CA ALA A 12 -11.23 -34.83 -15.12
C ALA A 12 -12.15 -34.39 -16.24
N PRO A 13 -13.28 -33.77 -15.99
CA PRO A 13 -13.64 -32.82 -16.98
C PRO A 13 -14.82 -31.91 -16.72
N GLU A 14 -14.65 -31.04 -15.85
CA GLU A 14 -15.59 -29.93 -15.71
C GLU A 14 -15.15 -28.72 -16.55
N VAL A 15 -13.98 -28.81 -17.16
CA VAL A 15 -13.40 -27.72 -17.95
C VAL A 15 -14.19 -27.43 -19.23
N ILE A 16 -14.89 -28.42 -19.78
CA ILE A 16 -15.68 -28.29 -21.01
C ILE A 16 -16.92 -27.44 -20.80
N GLU A 17 -17.59 -27.53 -19.65
CA GLU A 17 -18.77 -26.73 -19.32
C GLU A 17 -18.44 -25.25 -19.17
N VAL A 18 -17.27 -24.93 -18.63
CA VAL A 18 -16.81 -23.54 -18.45
C VAL A 18 -16.56 -22.87 -19.80
N VAL A 19 -16.06 -23.60 -20.80
CA VAL A 19 -15.84 -23.08 -22.14
C VAL A 19 -17.13 -22.75 -22.88
N GLU A 20 -18.19 -23.55 -22.69
CA GLU A 20 -19.50 -23.26 -23.26
C GLU A 20 -20.13 -21.99 -22.68
N ASP A 21 -20.00 -21.79 -21.37
CA ASP A 21 -20.46 -20.58 -20.69
C ASP A 21 -19.72 -19.33 -21.16
N GLU A 22 -18.42 -19.42 -21.40
CA GLU A 22 -17.63 -18.31 -21.94
C GLU A 22 -18.04 -17.93 -23.37
N GLU A 23 -18.36 -18.88 -24.22
CA GLU A 23 -18.85 -18.63 -25.56
C GLU A 23 -20.22 -17.91 -25.57
N GLU A 24 -21.13 -18.28 -24.67
CA GLU A 24 -22.42 -17.60 -24.54
C GLU A 24 -22.24 -16.15 -24.05
N VAL A 25 -21.33 -15.90 -23.12
CA VAL A 25 -21.02 -14.56 -22.61
C VAL A 25 -20.40 -13.69 -23.69
N GLU A 26 -19.53 -14.23 -24.53
CA GLU A 26 -18.94 -13.50 -25.66
C GLU A 26 -19.98 -13.06 -26.70
N GLU A 27 -20.92 -13.94 -27.04
CA GLU A 27 -21.99 -13.59 -27.97
C GLU A 27 -22.89 -12.47 -27.44
N THR A 28 -23.20 -12.49 -26.14
CA THR A 28 -23.99 -11.45 -25.49
C THR A 28 -23.27 -10.10 -25.46
N VAL A 29 -21.96 -10.10 -25.25
CA VAL A 29 -21.11 -8.89 -25.24
C VAL A 29 -21.03 -8.28 -26.65
N ILE A 30 -20.93 -9.11 -27.70
CA ILE A 30 -20.88 -8.64 -29.08
C ILE A 30 -22.19 -7.93 -29.49
N GLU A 31 -23.35 -8.45 -29.10
CA GLU A 31 -24.64 -7.80 -29.36
C GLU A 31 -24.79 -6.46 -28.63
N SER A 32 -24.25 -6.34 -27.42
CA SER A 32 -24.22 -5.08 -26.65
C SER A 32 -23.35 -4.02 -27.31
N THR A 33 -22.25 -4.42 -27.95
CA THR A 33 -21.28 -3.49 -28.52
C THR A 33 -21.80 -2.83 -29.80
N GLU A 34 -22.66 -3.49 -30.56
CA GLU A 34 -23.24 -2.94 -31.77
C GLU A 34 -24.26 -1.83 -31.51
N THR A 35 -24.88 -1.80 -30.33
CA THR A 35 -25.95 -0.86 -30.01
C THR A 35 -25.50 0.44 -29.35
N ASN A 36 -24.32 0.53 -28.72
CA ASN A 36 -23.89 1.70 -27.96
C ASN A 36 -22.36 1.89 -27.94
N GLU A 37 -21.69 1.95 -29.06
CA GLU A 37 -20.25 2.12 -29.16
C GLU A 37 -19.75 3.40 -28.46
N ASP A 38 -20.50 4.52 -28.53
CA ASP A 38 -20.10 5.79 -27.94
C ASP A 38 -20.23 5.81 -26.42
N GLU A 39 -21.24 5.13 -25.84
CA GLU A 39 -21.39 5.05 -24.39
C GLU A 39 -20.37 4.13 -23.74
N ILE A 40 -19.96 3.07 -24.41
CA ILE A 40 -18.97 2.11 -23.89
C ILE A 40 -17.59 2.75 -23.79
N ILE A 41 -17.21 3.62 -24.73
CA ILE A 41 -15.93 4.32 -24.73
C ILE A 41 -15.85 5.29 -23.54
N GLU A 42 -16.93 6.02 -23.22
CA GLU A 42 -16.97 6.92 -22.08
C GLU A 42 -16.88 6.17 -20.73
N VAL A 43 -17.55 5.02 -20.62
CA VAL A 43 -17.51 4.18 -19.41
C VAL A 43 -16.11 3.57 -19.19
N GLU A 44 -15.45 3.13 -20.26
CA GLU A 44 -14.07 2.60 -20.15
C GLU A 44 -13.08 3.68 -19.71
N GLU A 45 -13.19 4.90 -20.21
CA GLU A 45 -12.32 6.01 -19.79
C GLU A 45 -12.54 6.36 -18.31
N VAL A 46 -13.79 6.38 -17.85
CA VAL A 46 -14.12 6.65 -16.45
C VAL A 46 -13.62 5.53 -15.53
N GLU A 47 -13.79 4.27 -15.92
CA GLU A 47 -13.29 3.13 -15.16
C GLU A 47 -11.76 3.11 -15.09
N ILE A 48 -11.07 3.45 -16.19
CA ILE A 48 -9.62 3.55 -16.22
C ILE A 48 -9.12 4.67 -15.31
N GLU A 49 -9.80 5.82 -15.28
CA GLU A 49 -9.45 6.91 -14.37
C GLU A 49 -9.68 6.54 -12.91
N GLU A 50 -10.79 5.86 -12.60
CA GLU A 50 -11.06 5.37 -11.24
C GLU A 50 -10.07 4.29 -10.80
N GLU A 51 -9.69 3.36 -11.69
CA GLU A 51 -8.65 2.37 -11.42
C GLU A 51 -7.29 3.03 -11.14
N PHE A 52 -6.95 4.08 -11.90
CA PHE A 52 -5.72 4.84 -11.64
C PHE A 52 -5.78 5.60 -10.33
N ASP A 53 -6.98 6.03 -9.91
CA ASP A 53 -7.14 6.78 -8.68
C ASP A 53 -6.95 5.92 -7.43
N ASP A 54 -7.21 4.63 -7.51
CA ASP A 54 -7.10 3.71 -6.39
C ASP A 54 -5.79 2.89 -6.36
N VAL A 55 -4.87 3.15 -7.30
CA VAL A 55 -3.61 2.40 -7.35
C VAL A 55 -2.64 2.88 -6.28
N ASP A 56 -2.19 1.93 -5.46
CA ASP A 56 -1.13 2.14 -4.48
C ASP A 56 0.22 1.77 -5.12
N VAL A 57 1.17 2.70 -5.10
CA VAL A 57 2.52 2.44 -5.60
C VAL A 57 3.49 2.51 -4.43
N PRO A 58 4.12 1.39 -4.05
CA PRO A 58 5.04 1.37 -2.92
C PRO A 58 6.20 2.34 -3.08
N PHE A 59 6.64 2.91 -1.96
CA PHE A 59 7.76 3.86 -1.93
C PHE A 59 9.03 3.29 -2.57
N ALA A 60 9.27 2.00 -2.43
CA ALA A 60 10.47 1.36 -2.96
C ALA A 60 10.58 1.39 -4.48
N VAL A 61 9.45 1.43 -5.20
CA VAL A 61 9.41 1.29 -6.66
C VAL A 61 8.82 2.50 -7.39
N ILE A 62 8.30 3.48 -6.68
CA ILE A 62 7.66 4.65 -7.30
C ILE A 62 8.66 5.51 -8.09
N GLU A 63 8.22 6.07 -9.22
CA GLU A 63 9.06 6.95 -10.05
C GLU A 63 9.44 8.23 -9.32
N ASP A 64 8.45 8.96 -8.83
CA ASP A 64 8.64 10.21 -8.09
C ASP A 64 8.18 9.99 -6.65
N VAL A 65 9.15 9.88 -5.73
CA VAL A 65 8.85 9.69 -4.31
C VAL A 65 8.15 10.94 -3.74
N PRO A 66 7.32 10.77 -2.69
CA PRO A 66 6.78 11.93 -1.99
C PRO A 66 7.91 12.83 -1.48
N ILE A 67 7.66 14.13 -1.48
CA ILE A 67 8.66 15.11 -1.04
C ILE A 67 8.30 15.58 0.36
N PHE A 68 9.18 15.31 1.31
CA PHE A 68 9.07 15.81 2.67
C PHE A 68 9.35 17.32 2.67
N PRO A 69 8.62 18.13 3.47
CA PRO A 69 8.94 19.55 3.58
C PRO A 69 10.40 19.78 3.92
N GLY A 70 11.07 20.61 3.13
CA GLY A 70 12.51 20.83 3.21
C GLY A 70 13.33 20.12 2.15
N CYS A 71 12.73 19.17 1.44
CA CYS A 71 13.41 18.42 0.38
C CYS A 71 13.05 18.87 -1.04
N GLU A 72 12.32 19.96 -1.21
CA GLU A 72 11.80 20.41 -2.51
C GLU A 72 12.90 20.77 -3.50
N LYS A 73 14.02 21.30 -3.00
CA LYS A 73 15.14 21.75 -3.83
C LYS A 73 16.19 20.68 -4.06
N VAL A 74 15.99 19.49 -3.52
CA VAL A 74 16.93 18.38 -3.65
C VAL A 74 16.79 17.74 -5.02
N ALA A 75 17.90 17.32 -5.62
CA ALA A 75 17.90 16.62 -6.89
C ALA A 75 17.08 15.33 -6.82
N LYS A 76 16.41 14.97 -7.91
CA LYS A 76 15.54 13.79 -7.96
C LYS A 76 16.21 12.52 -7.46
N SER A 77 17.48 12.31 -7.79
CA SER A 77 18.26 11.14 -7.36
C SER A 77 18.49 11.07 -5.84
N GLU A 78 18.43 12.21 -5.15
CA GLU A 78 18.68 12.33 -3.72
C GLU A 78 17.41 12.47 -2.89
N ARG A 79 16.24 12.53 -3.51
CA ARG A 79 14.95 12.73 -2.81
C ARG A 79 14.59 11.59 -1.88
N ARG A 80 14.87 10.33 -2.25
CA ARG A 80 14.64 9.18 -1.38
C ARG A 80 15.43 9.29 -0.09
N LYS A 81 16.69 9.62 -0.22
CA LYS A 81 17.59 9.79 0.91
C LYS A 81 17.13 10.95 1.79
N CYS A 82 16.78 12.09 1.18
CA CYS A 82 16.26 13.24 1.90
C CYS A 82 14.99 12.90 2.67
N PHE A 83 14.05 12.19 2.04
CA PHE A 83 12.82 11.73 2.68
C PHE A 83 13.11 10.88 3.91
N GLN A 84 13.99 9.90 3.79
CA GLN A 84 14.35 9.03 4.91
C GLN A 84 15.06 9.77 6.03
N GLU A 85 15.95 10.68 5.70
CA GLU A 85 16.65 11.50 6.69
C GLU A 85 15.69 12.41 7.46
N GLN A 86 14.76 13.06 6.75
CA GLN A 86 13.76 13.91 7.38
C GLN A 86 12.78 13.10 8.22
N MET A 87 12.41 11.92 7.78
CA MET A 87 11.55 11.02 8.53
C MET A 87 12.23 10.59 9.84
N ASN A 88 13.47 10.18 9.78
CA ASN A 88 14.24 9.80 10.96
C ASN A 88 14.43 10.97 11.93
N LYS A 89 14.67 12.16 11.40
CA LYS A 89 14.78 13.39 12.19
C LYS A 89 13.47 13.70 12.90
N HIS A 90 12.34 13.57 12.19
CA HIS A 90 11.01 13.78 12.75
C HIS A 90 10.74 12.81 13.92
N ILE A 91 11.06 11.54 13.72
CA ILE A 91 10.88 10.51 14.75
C ILE A 91 11.72 10.84 15.98
N ARG A 92 12.99 11.14 15.82
CA ARG A 92 13.89 11.49 16.93
C ARG A 92 13.43 12.74 17.67
N LYS A 93 12.97 13.76 16.95
CA LYS A 93 12.52 15.01 17.55
C LYS A 93 11.26 14.84 18.39
N ASN A 94 10.34 13.99 17.96
CA ASN A 94 9.06 13.78 18.61
C ASN A 94 9.02 12.57 19.54
N PHE A 95 10.11 11.82 19.60
CA PHE A 95 10.19 10.59 20.37
C PHE A 95 10.10 10.86 21.87
N ARG A 96 9.19 10.15 22.54
CA ARG A 96 9.07 10.11 23.99
C ARG A 96 8.87 8.67 24.42
N TYR A 97 9.67 8.23 25.35
CA TYR A 97 9.48 6.89 25.89
C TYR A 97 8.28 6.92 26.85
N PRO A 98 7.25 6.07 26.67
CA PRO A 98 6.12 6.06 27.59
C PRO A 98 6.58 5.67 29.02
N GLU A 99 6.11 6.43 30.02
CA GLU A 99 6.51 6.21 31.43
C GLU A 99 6.16 4.81 31.90
N ILE A 100 4.96 4.32 31.56
CA ILE A 100 4.49 2.99 31.93
C ILE A 100 5.45 1.91 31.38
N ALA A 101 5.87 2.08 30.14
CA ALA A 101 6.80 1.15 29.49
C ALA A 101 8.18 1.20 30.14
N GLN A 102 8.65 2.39 30.54
CA GLN A 102 9.90 2.55 31.26
C GLN A 102 9.85 1.82 32.62
N GLU A 103 8.78 2.04 33.39
CA GLU A 103 8.60 1.44 34.70
C GLU A 103 8.53 -0.09 34.62
N MET A 104 7.91 -0.62 33.59
CA MET A 104 7.75 -2.06 33.38
C MET A 104 8.92 -2.70 32.64
N GLY A 105 9.91 -1.92 32.22
CA GLY A 105 11.05 -2.44 31.46
C GLY A 105 10.67 -2.92 30.06
N ILE A 106 9.61 -2.38 29.48
CA ILE A 106 9.13 -2.79 28.15
C ILE A 106 9.93 -2.09 27.07
N GLN A 107 10.51 -2.86 26.18
CA GLN A 107 11.24 -2.36 25.01
C GLN A 107 10.94 -3.23 23.80
N GLY A 108 11.27 -2.74 22.63
CA GLY A 108 11.06 -3.49 21.41
C GLY A 108 10.89 -2.58 20.21
N ARG A 109 10.51 -3.17 19.09
CA ARG A 109 10.37 -2.47 17.83
C ARG A 109 8.90 -2.45 17.41
N VAL A 110 8.42 -1.28 17.05
CA VAL A 110 7.07 -1.10 16.50
C VAL A 110 7.19 -0.87 15.00
N TYR A 111 6.53 -1.70 14.22
CA TYR A 111 6.46 -1.53 12.77
C TYR A 111 5.24 -0.69 12.44
N VAL A 112 5.45 0.44 11.80
CA VAL A 112 4.38 1.37 11.42
C VAL A 112 4.22 1.33 9.92
N ASN A 113 2.99 1.13 9.48
CA ASN A 113 2.61 1.21 8.07
C ASN A 113 1.60 2.34 7.92
N PHE A 114 1.80 3.18 6.93
CA PHE A 114 0.85 4.24 6.62
C PHE A 114 0.88 4.54 5.13
N ILE A 115 -0.09 5.33 4.69
CA ILE A 115 -0.20 5.71 3.29
C ILE A 115 -0.05 7.21 3.18
N ILE A 116 0.83 7.66 2.28
CA ILE A 116 0.91 9.06 1.88
C ILE A 116 -0.11 9.22 0.77
N SER A 117 -1.19 9.94 1.06
CA SER A 117 -2.33 10.09 0.17
C SER A 117 -2.00 11.00 -1.01
N LYS A 118 -2.89 11.06 -1.99
CA LYS A 118 -2.73 11.91 -3.18
C LYS A 118 -2.62 13.40 -2.87
N ASP A 119 -3.20 13.83 -1.76
CA ASP A 119 -3.12 15.22 -1.28
C ASP A 119 -1.89 15.47 -0.39
N GLY A 120 -1.07 14.45 -0.17
CA GLY A 120 0.12 14.54 0.68
C GLY A 120 -0.13 14.28 2.15
N SER A 121 -1.36 14.04 2.57
CA SER A 121 -1.67 13.74 3.97
C SER A 121 -1.35 12.29 4.32
N ILE A 122 -1.18 12.04 5.62
CA ILE A 122 -0.91 10.69 6.12
C ILE A 122 -2.23 10.03 6.51
N SER A 123 -2.45 8.82 6.02
CA SER A 123 -3.69 8.09 6.28
C SER A 123 -3.40 6.60 6.52
N ASN A 124 -4.42 5.87 6.98
CA ASN A 124 -4.38 4.43 7.19
C ASN A 124 -3.18 3.98 8.03
N ILE A 125 -2.95 4.66 9.15
CA ILE A 125 -1.85 4.34 10.06
C ILE A 125 -2.16 3.01 10.76
N ARG A 126 -1.28 2.02 10.56
CA ARG A 126 -1.37 0.72 11.21
C ARG A 126 -0.07 0.41 11.91
N MET A 127 -0.16 -0.19 13.08
CA MET A 127 1.00 -0.48 13.87
C MET A 127 0.98 -1.93 14.36
N ARG A 128 2.18 -2.47 14.49
CA ARG A 128 2.39 -3.79 15.05
C ARG A 128 3.62 -3.76 15.94
N GLY A 129 3.44 -3.99 17.22
CA GLY A 129 4.52 -3.99 18.18
C GLY A 129 4.25 -4.93 19.35
N PRO A 130 5.24 -5.09 20.23
CA PRO A 130 5.15 -5.99 21.37
C PRO A 130 4.23 -5.48 22.48
N ASP A 131 3.92 -4.18 22.51
CA ASP A 131 3.15 -3.58 23.58
C ASP A 131 2.29 -2.41 23.07
N LYS A 132 1.09 -2.28 23.63
CA LYS A 132 0.14 -1.23 23.23
C LYS A 132 0.61 0.17 23.55
N ASN A 133 1.36 0.35 24.65
CA ASN A 133 1.89 1.66 25.02
C ASN A 133 2.93 2.15 24.01
N LEU A 134 3.77 1.24 23.52
CA LEU A 134 4.73 1.54 22.46
C LEU A 134 4.02 1.85 21.14
N GLU A 135 2.96 1.11 20.83
CA GLU A 135 2.15 1.37 19.63
C GLU A 135 1.49 2.74 19.67
N LYS A 136 0.94 3.14 20.81
CA LYS A 136 0.33 4.47 20.98
C LYS A 136 1.33 5.59 20.77
N GLU A 137 2.54 5.43 21.29
CA GLU A 137 3.59 6.43 21.09
C GLU A 137 4.01 6.50 19.62
N ALA A 138 4.16 5.37 18.96
CA ALA A 138 4.46 5.32 17.54
C ALA A 138 3.38 6.01 16.72
N GLN A 139 2.10 5.79 17.04
CA GLN A 139 0.98 6.45 16.40
C GLN A 139 1.03 7.97 16.60
N ARG A 140 1.33 8.41 17.81
CA ARG A 140 1.46 9.84 18.13
C ARG A 140 2.54 10.50 17.26
N ILE A 141 3.71 9.86 17.16
CA ILE A 141 4.82 10.37 16.36
C ILE A 141 4.43 10.50 14.89
N ILE A 142 3.83 9.46 14.32
CA ILE A 142 3.45 9.44 12.91
C ILE A 142 2.29 10.41 12.63
N SER A 143 1.36 10.55 13.57
CA SER A 143 0.24 11.50 13.44
C SER A 143 0.69 12.97 13.38
N LYS A 144 1.89 13.27 13.85
CA LYS A 144 2.47 14.62 13.81
C LYS A 144 3.23 14.93 12.53
N LEU A 145 3.32 13.98 11.60
CA LEU A 145 3.97 14.22 10.33
C LEU A 145 3.28 15.35 9.56
N PRO A 146 4.05 16.24 8.93
CA PRO A 146 3.48 17.30 8.10
C PRO A 146 2.91 16.73 6.80
N ASN A 147 2.06 17.51 6.15
CA ASN A 147 1.64 17.18 4.80
C ASN A 147 2.84 17.24 3.85
N MET A 148 2.88 16.33 2.91
CA MET A 148 3.98 16.18 1.97
C MET A 148 3.51 16.46 0.57
N THR A 149 4.44 16.71 -0.35
CA THR A 149 4.12 16.67 -1.77
C THR A 149 3.87 15.20 -2.12
N PRO A 150 2.72 14.87 -2.74
CA PRO A 150 2.40 13.47 -3.01
C PRO A 150 3.37 12.85 -4.01
N GLY A 151 3.55 11.54 -3.89
CA GLY A 151 4.28 10.77 -4.87
C GLY A 151 3.56 10.71 -6.20
N LYS A 152 4.31 10.58 -7.28
CA LYS A 152 3.76 10.53 -8.63
C LYS A 152 4.24 9.32 -9.40
N GLN A 153 3.35 8.77 -10.19
CA GLN A 153 3.63 7.72 -11.14
C GLN A 153 3.08 8.15 -12.48
N ARG A 154 3.93 8.19 -13.50
CA ARG A 154 3.56 8.67 -14.84
C ARG A 154 2.92 10.07 -14.81
N GLY A 155 3.45 10.95 -13.97
CA GLY A 155 2.99 12.34 -13.87
C GLY A 155 1.71 12.55 -13.06
N ARG A 156 1.11 11.48 -12.51
CA ARG A 156 -0.11 11.55 -11.70
C ARG A 156 0.17 11.26 -10.24
N ALA A 157 -0.47 12.00 -9.35
CA ALA A 157 -0.40 11.74 -7.92
C ALA A 157 -1.01 10.37 -7.60
N VAL A 158 -0.31 9.58 -6.81
CA VAL A 158 -0.77 8.24 -6.39
C VAL A 158 -0.61 8.09 -4.88
N ARG A 159 -1.29 7.09 -4.33
CA ARG A 159 -1.14 6.72 -2.92
C ARG A 159 0.16 5.94 -2.76
N VAL A 160 0.93 6.27 -1.76
CA VAL A 160 2.23 5.64 -1.53
C VAL A 160 2.24 4.98 -0.15
N PRO A 161 2.11 3.65 -0.08
CA PRO A 161 2.34 2.93 1.17
C PRO A 161 3.80 3.02 1.59
N PHE A 162 4.00 3.26 2.88
CA PHE A 162 5.34 3.36 3.46
C PHE A 162 5.38 2.63 4.80
N SER A 163 6.48 1.96 5.08
CA SER A 163 6.69 1.22 6.30
C SER A 163 7.98 1.67 6.97
N ILE A 164 7.94 1.88 8.28
CA ILE A 164 9.12 2.25 9.04
C ILE A 164 9.09 1.60 10.42
N PRO A 165 10.22 1.04 10.90
CA PRO A 165 10.32 0.56 12.27
C PRO A 165 10.71 1.69 13.21
N ILE A 166 10.09 1.73 14.39
CA ILE A 166 10.49 2.63 15.48
C ILE A 166 10.99 1.75 16.61
N THR A 167 12.25 1.92 17.00
CA THR A 167 12.88 1.12 18.04
C THR A 167 12.82 1.82 19.37
N PHE A 168 12.26 1.12 20.37
CA PHE A 168 12.21 1.56 21.75
C PHE A 168 13.21 0.75 22.55
N ARG A 169 14.26 1.39 23.01
CA ARG A 169 15.32 0.73 23.77
C ARG A 169 15.57 1.49 25.06
N LEU A 170 15.57 0.75 26.17
CA LEU A 170 15.91 1.29 27.47
C LEU A 170 17.44 1.38 27.62
N GLN A 171 17.89 2.46 28.24
CA GLN A 171 19.30 2.67 28.54
C GLN A 171 19.60 2.28 29.98
#